data_0ecb496577fd74a7d26f2f39f2b1553e
#
_entry.id   0ecb496577fd74a7d26f2f39f2b1553e
#
_cell.length_a   1.000
_cell.length_b   1.000
_cell.length_c   1.000
_cell.angle_alpha   90.00
_cell.angle_beta   90.00
_cell.angle_gamma   90.00
#
_symmetry.space_group_name_H-M   'P 1'
#
loop_
_entity.id
_entity.type
_entity.pdbx_description
1 polymer ?
#
loop_
_entity_poly.entity_id
_entity_poly.type
_entity_poly.pdbx_seq_one_letter_code
_entity_poly.pdbx_strand_id
1 'polypeptide(L)' 'MQEGTVKFFNETKGFGFITPANGGADLFVHVTGLLSDIRENDRVSYDMKDGQKGPNAVNVRVI' A
#
# COMPACT_ATOMS: atom_id res chain seq x y z
N MET A 1 -0.90 -1.80 -13.15
CA MET A 1 -1.22 -1.17 -11.86
C MET A 1 -2.34 -1.90 -11.17
N GLN A 2 -2.22 -2.06 -9.88
CA GLN A 2 -3.25 -2.66 -9.04
C GLN A 2 -3.98 -1.56 -8.29
N GLU A 3 -5.17 -1.86 -7.81
CA GLU A 3 -5.93 -0.95 -6.95
C GLU A 3 -6.29 -1.65 -5.66
N GLY A 4 -6.44 -0.87 -4.61
CA GLY A 4 -6.82 -1.38 -3.31
C GLY A 4 -7.23 -0.27 -2.37
N THR A 5 -7.47 -0.64 -1.12
CA THR A 5 -7.86 0.31 -0.07
C THR A 5 -6.85 0.21 1.07
N VAL A 6 -6.42 1.36 1.57
CA VAL A 6 -5.50 1.40 2.71
C VAL A 6 -6.24 0.87 3.93
N LYS A 7 -5.73 -0.22 4.49
CA LYS A 7 -6.29 -0.80 5.71
C LYS A 7 -5.91 0.05 6.92
N PHE A 8 -4.64 0.39 7.02
CA PHE A 8 -4.16 1.39 7.97
C PHE A 8 -2.78 1.86 7.53
N PHE A 9 -2.37 3.00 8.04
CA PHE A 9 -1.03 3.50 7.80
C PHE A 9 -0.54 4.21 9.05
N ASN A 10 0.66 3.85 9.52
CA ASN A 10 1.28 4.45 10.69
C ASN A 10 2.40 5.39 10.23
N GLU A 11 2.12 6.68 10.22
CA GLU A 11 3.10 7.68 9.76
C GLU A 11 4.33 7.73 10.66
N THR A 12 4.16 7.49 11.96
CA THR A 12 5.26 7.53 12.91
C THR A 12 6.27 6.43 12.62
N LYS A 13 5.79 5.23 12.31
CA LYS A 13 6.65 4.10 11.99
C LYS A 13 6.97 4.00 10.51
N GLY A 14 6.24 4.71 9.67
CA GLY A 14 6.51 4.76 8.24
C GLY A 14 6.07 3.54 7.46
N PHE A 15 5.02 2.85 7.91
CA PHE A 15 4.53 1.68 7.18
C PHE A 15 3.02 1.51 7.37
N GLY A 16 2.44 0.69 6.52
CA GLY A 16 1.03 0.35 6.61
C GLY A 16 0.71 -0.86 5.76
N PHE A 17 -0.58 -1.12 5.60
CA PHE A 17 -1.07 -2.24 4.80
C PHE A 17 -2.17 -1.79 3.86
N ILE A 18 -2.19 -2.40 2.68
CA ILE A 18 -3.22 -2.16 1.67
C ILE A 18 -3.95 -3.48 1.44
N THR A 19 -5.29 -3.41 1.44
CA THR A 19 -6.12 -4.55 1.08
C THR A 19 -6.41 -4.47 -0.41
N PRO A 20 -5.92 -5.44 -1.22
CA PRO A 20 -6.15 -5.42 -2.65
C PRO A 20 -7.63 -5.48 -3.00
N ALA A 21 -8.01 -4.76 -4.06
CA ALA A 21 -9.40 -4.74 -4.50
C ALA A 21 -9.88 -6.11 -4.99
N ASN A 22 -8.97 -6.97 -5.42
CA ASN A 22 -9.29 -8.32 -5.89
C ASN A 22 -9.50 -9.33 -4.76
N GLY A 23 -9.42 -8.89 -3.50
CA GLY A 23 -9.65 -9.76 -2.36
C GLY A 23 -8.46 -10.60 -1.93
N GLY A 24 -7.27 -10.32 -2.43
CA GLY A 24 -6.06 -11.02 -2.03
C GLY A 24 -5.60 -10.65 -0.63
N ALA A 25 -4.48 -11.24 -0.21
CA ALA A 25 -3.89 -10.95 1.08
C ALA A 25 -3.39 -9.51 1.16
N ASP A 26 -3.40 -8.93 2.36
CA ASP A 26 -2.93 -7.56 2.57
C ASP A 26 -1.47 -7.44 2.13
N LEU A 27 -1.14 -6.27 1.58
CA LEU A 27 0.20 -5.96 1.12
C LEU A 27 0.84 -4.95 2.05
N PHE A 28 2.12 -5.18 2.36
CA PHE A 28 2.90 -4.24 3.13
C PHE A 28 3.26 -3.04 2.26
N VAL A 29 3.16 -1.83 2.81
CA VAL A 29 3.60 -0.61 2.13
C VAL A 29 4.48 0.19 3.09
N HIS A 30 5.64 0.63 2.57
CA HIS A 30 6.56 1.46 3.32
C HIS A 30 6.45 2.91 2.83
N VAL A 31 6.72 3.86 3.72
CA VAL A 31 6.60 5.29 3.38
C VAL A 31 7.43 5.65 2.14
N THR A 32 8.56 4.98 1.94
CA THR A 32 9.41 5.23 0.76
C THR A 32 8.77 4.77 -0.55
N GLY A 33 7.73 3.93 -0.47
CA GLY A 33 7.00 3.47 -1.65
C GLY A 33 5.81 4.34 -2.01
N LEU A 34 5.58 5.43 -1.29
CA LEU A 34 4.43 6.29 -1.53
C LEU A 34 4.79 7.40 -2.52
N LEU A 35 3.89 7.65 -3.47
CA LEU A 35 3.95 8.82 -4.34
C LEU A 35 3.04 9.92 -3.85
N SER A 36 2.11 9.60 -2.96
CA SER A 36 1.17 10.53 -2.36
C SER A 36 1.01 10.18 -0.90
N ASP A 37 0.59 11.15 -0.09
CA ASP A 37 0.19 10.88 1.28
C ASP A 37 -1.07 10.02 1.27
N ILE A 38 -1.07 8.96 2.05
CA ILE A 38 -2.23 8.08 2.15
C ILE A 38 -2.73 8.03 3.58
N ARG A 39 -4.00 7.68 3.72
CA ARG A 39 -4.66 7.55 5.02
C ARG A 39 -5.49 6.28 5.04
N GLU A 40 -5.89 5.88 6.23
CA GLU A 40 -6.81 4.76 6.40
C GLU A 40 -8.06 4.95 5.54
N ASN A 41 -8.45 3.88 4.87
CA ASN A 41 -9.62 3.82 3.99
C ASN A 41 -9.50 4.56 2.66
N ASP A 42 -8.33 5.11 2.33
CA ASP A 42 -8.14 5.72 1.01
C ASP A 42 -8.06 4.65 -0.07
N ARG A 43 -8.68 4.95 -1.23
CA ARG A 43 -8.48 4.13 -2.44
C ARG A 43 -7.18 4.56 -3.09
N VAL A 44 -6.38 3.57 -3.45
CA VAL A 44 -5.05 3.83 -4.01
C VAL A 44 -4.79 2.91 -5.20
N SER A 45 -3.91 3.37 -6.09
CA SER A 45 -3.31 2.50 -7.09
C SER A 45 -1.86 2.26 -6.69
N TYR A 46 -1.33 1.11 -7.07
CA TYR A 46 0.02 0.74 -6.69
C TYR A 46 0.56 -0.32 -7.63
N ASP A 47 1.88 -0.51 -7.58
CA ASP A 47 2.56 -1.62 -8.23
C ASP A 47 3.01 -2.60 -7.16
N MET A 48 3.12 -3.87 -7.53
CA MET A 48 3.62 -4.90 -6.63
C MET A 48 5.09 -5.15 -6.93
N LYS A 49 5.86 -5.31 -5.85
CA LYS A 49 7.28 -5.63 -5.95
C LYS A 49 7.61 -6.70 -4.92
N ASP A 50 8.34 -7.72 -5.34
CA ASP A 50 8.80 -8.76 -4.42
C ASP A 50 9.83 -8.18 -3.47
N GLY A 51 9.62 -8.37 -2.18
CA GLY A 51 10.56 -7.98 -1.15
C GLY A 51 11.05 -9.20 -0.37
N GLN A 52 11.92 -8.97 0.58
CA GLN A 52 12.50 -10.06 1.38
C GLN A 52 11.44 -10.77 2.23
N LYS A 53 10.37 -10.09 2.58
CA LYS A 53 9.30 -10.62 3.43
C LYS A 53 8.03 -10.91 2.65
N GLY A 54 8.10 -10.90 1.32
CA GLY A 54 6.95 -11.12 0.47
C GLY A 54 6.64 -9.90 -0.39
N PRO A 55 5.50 -9.89 -1.09
CA PRO A 55 5.15 -8.79 -1.98
C PRO A 55 4.86 -7.52 -1.22
N ASN A 56 5.39 -6.42 -1.72
CA ASN A 56 5.18 -5.07 -1.19
C ASN A 56 4.47 -4.21 -2.23
N ALA A 57 3.72 -3.23 -1.75
CA ALA A 57 3.15 -2.20 -2.63
C ALA A 57 4.17 -1.06 -2.77
N VAL A 58 4.37 -0.62 -4.00
CA VAL A 58 5.27 0.50 -4.32
C VAL A 58 4.57 1.44 -5.29
N ASN A 59 5.09 2.65 -5.44
CA ASN A 59 4.49 3.66 -6.31
C ASN A 59 3.02 3.90 -5.98
N VAL A 60 2.72 3.94 -4.69
CA VAL A 60 1.35 4.05 -4.19
C VAL A 60 0.86 5.48 -4.31
N ARG A 61 -0.31 5.67 -4.88
CA ARG A 61 -0.94 6.99 -4.99
C ARG A 61 -2.44 6.88 -4.76
N VAL A 62 -3.01 7.97 -4.25
CA VAL A 62 -4.47 8.06 -4.07
C VAL A 62 -5.13 8.29 -5.43
N ILE A 63 -6.21 7.58 -5.67
CA ILE A 63 -6.98 7.72 -6.91
C ILE A 63 -8.35 8.34 -6.67
#